data_3525022c4b755e2614c0cd0e5c970fce
#
_entry.id   3525022c4b755e2614c0cd0e5c970fce
#
_cell.length_a   1.000
_cell.length_b   1.000
_cell.length_c   1.000
_cell.angle_alpha   90.00
_cell.angle_beta   90.00
_cell.angle_gamma   90.00
#
_symmetry.space_group_name_H-M   'P 1'
#
loop_
_entity.id
_entity.type
_entity.pdbx_description
1 polymer ?
#
loop_
_entity_poly.entity_id
_entity_poly.type
_entity_poly.pdbx_seq_one_letter_code
_entity_poly.pdbx_strand_id
1 'polypeptide(L)'
;MGTVTAATADSFTRAWVSVERTGKISHALKNAWQHSPLYPELIAELTEKRLGSISAQDLETLMAQYPDSAAIANLRWKKLFRLGRANWYKDFLFLYRPTDSVALNCYKLEARYRLKQAKDADHREAVRLWTHGKSQPKACDTLFSLIQQRGLITKEVRLRRIDHALEKRQLQLARWLAKPLDQSATKHINAWAQARRQPAAFLTKQAAQFPEWVDMAASRLASRNPDRLLKLIKNREIPDAVREQAISGAARTMAINLDPAAAPLLRMDLPSHPILNHWRVRYFIHFQEWADVLTAISQLAPEERNEIEWNYWASRALAMTGSSDLAFEGFRKVAESNSWYGFLAADYLGIAYNLAPKTKRPPETLIAKVNERTDVTVARLLFEEGLTVMARRQWDFVTGRLDEEEQKAAAVLANRWNWHSR
;
A
#
# COMPACT_ATOMS: atom_id res chain seq x y z
N MET A 1 11.91 -39.60 -18.91
CA MET A 1 12.46 -38.31 -18.45
C MET A 1 13.63 -37.94 -19.39
N GLY A 2 13.32 -37.12 -20.41
CA GLY A 2 14.33 -36.69 -21.38
C GLY A 2 15.14 -35.54 -20.82
N THR A 3 16.43 -35.70 -20.70
CA THR A 3 17.37 -34.64 -20.37
C THR A 3 17.32 -33.56 -21.44
N VAL A 4 16.80 -32.38 -21.09
CA VAL A 4 16.94 -31.17 -21.93
C VAL A 4 18.40 -30.75 -21.84
N THR A 5 19.18 -31.06 -22.88
CA THR A 5 20.60 -30.77 -22.95
C THR A 5 20.88 -29.27 -23.10
N ALA A 6 21.98 -28.78 -22.57
CA ALA A 6 22.45 -27.39 -22.61
C ALA A 6 22.51 -26.75 -24.03
N ALA A 7 22.42 -27.53 -25.09
CA ALA A 7 22.35 -27.07 -26.49
C ALA A 7 21.01 -26.36 -26.87
N THR A 8 19.98 -26.46 -26.02
CA THR A 8 18.67 -25.83 -26.25
C THR A 8 18.57 -24.41 -25.66
N ALA A 9 19.42 -24.07 -24.70
CA ALA A 9 19.38 -22.78 -23.99
C ALA A 9 19.62 -21.59 -24.92
N ASP A 10 20.73 -21.64 -25.68
CA ASP A 10 21.09 -20.60 -26.66
C ASP A 10 20.04 -20.46 -27.80
N SER A 11 19.14 -21.44 -27.93
CA SER A 11 18.12 -21.49 -28.96
C SER A 11 16.80 -20.80 -28.56
N PHE A 12 16.38 -20.77 -27.27
CA PHE A 12 15.11 -20.12 -26.90
C PHE A 12 15.20 -18.61 -27.02
N THR A 13 16.23 -17.98 -26.50
CA THR A 13 16.44 -16.53 -26.63
C THR A 13 16.49 -16.12 -28.09
N ARG A 14 17.18 -16.88 -28.96
CA ARG A 14 17.20 -16.64 -30.41
C ARG A 14 15.85 -16.83 -31.06
N ALA A 15 15.10 -17.87 -30.68
CA ALA A 15 13.74 -18.10 -31.16
C ALA A 15 12.81 -16.94 -30.76
N TRP A 16 12.88 -16.49 -29.51
CA TRP A 16 12.06 -15.38 -29.00
C TRP A 16 12.40 -14.06 -29.72
N VAL A 17 13.68 -13.71 -29.85
CA VAL A 17 14.14 -12.52 -30.58
C VAL A 17 13.69 -12.59 -32.06
N SER A 18 13.72 -13.77 -32.68
CA SER A 18 13.24 -13.95 -34.06
C SER A 18 11.75 -13.64 -34.17
N VAL A 19 10.91 -14.15 -33.26
CA VAL A 19 9.47 -13.88 -33.20
C VAL A 19 9.20 -12.41 -32.89
N GLU A 20 9.93 -11.84 -31.93
CA GLU A 20 9.84 -10.40 -31.58
C GLU A 20 10.12 -9.52 -32.80
N ARG A 21 11.17 -9.83 -33.57
CA ARG A 21 11.55 -9.04 -34.74
C ARG A 21 10.62 -9.23 -35.93
N THR A 22 10.24 -10.46 -36.24
CA THR A 22 9.52 -10.80 -37.48
C THR A 22 8.00 -10.82 -37.33
N GLY A 23 7.49 -11.00 -36.10
CA GLY A 23 6.07 -11.24 -35.83
C GLY A 23 5.55 -12.55 -36.43
N LYS A 24 6.44 -13.55 -36.67
CA LYS A 24 6.11 -14.84 -37.26
C LYS A 24 6.83 -15.98 -36.54
N ILE A 25 6.16 -17.12 -36.45
CA ILE A 25 6.77 -18.40 -36.06
C ILE A 25 6.93 -19.26 -37.33
N SER A 26 8.19 -19.56 -37.68
CA SER A 26 8.45 -20.48 -38.80
C SER A 26 8.03 -21.92 -38.47
N HIS A 27 7.80 -22.75 -39.46
CA HIS A 27 7.44 -24.16 -39.23
C HIS A 27 8.54 -24.89 -38.44
N ALA A 28 9.80 -24.60 -38.73
CA ALA A 28 10.94 -25.16 -37.98
C ALA A 28 10.92 -24.77 -36.51
N LEU A 29 10.71 -23.49 -36.18
CA LEU A 29 10.57 -23.02 -34.78
C LEU A 29 9.37 -23.64 -34.08
N LYS A 30 8.22 -23.77 -34.77
CA LYS A 30 7.05 -24.42 -34.20
C LYS A 30 7.38 -25.87 -33.82
N ASN A 31 7.92 -26.64 -34.78
CA ASN A 31 8.27 -28.05 -34.53
C ASN A 31 9.27 -28.22 -33.39
N ALA A 32 10.26 -27.31 -33.27
CA ALA A 32 11.26 -27.38 -32.23
C ALA A 32 10.70 -27.06 -30.82
N TRP A 33 9.72 -26.16 -30.72
CA TRP A 33 9.30 -25.61 -29.44
C TRP A 33 7.88 -25.97 -28.97
N GLN A 34 7.00 -26.47 -29.86
CA GLN A 34 5.58 -26.70 -29.54
C GLN A 34 5.31 -27.60 -28.32
N HIS A 35 6.27 -28.44 -27.94
CA HIS A 35 6.20 -29.33 -26.76
C HIS A 35 6.99 -28.78 -25.56
N SER A 36 7.64 -27.62 -25.70
CA SER A 36 8.39 -27.00 -24.62
C SER A 36 7.46 -26.22 -23.69
N PRO A 37 7.69 -26.24 -22.36
CA PRO A 37 7.00 -25.37 -21.42
C PRO A 37 7.15 -23.86 -21.73
N LEU A 38 8.19 -23.46 -22.49
CA LEU A 38 8.43 -22.09 -22.91
C LEU A 38 7.67 -21.66 -24.18
N TYR A 39 7.01 -22.60 -24.88
CA TYR A 39 6.29 -22.30 -26.11
C TYR A 39 5.22 -21.21 -25.97
N PRO A 40 4.46 -21.14 -24.86
CA PRO A 40 3.49 -20.06 -24.62
C PRO A 40 4.09 -18.65 -24.64
N GLU A 41 5.37 -18.48 -24.30
CA GLU A 41 6.05 -17.19 -24.40
C GLU A 41 6.21 -16.73 -25.85
N LEU A 42 6.53 -17.65 -26.79
CA LEU A 42 6.58 -17.35 -28.23
C LEU A 42 5.19 -17.02 -28.79
N ILE A 43 4.17 -17.74 -28.38
CA ILE A 43 2.77 -17.48 -28.78
C ILE A 43 2.29 -16.14 -28.24
N ALA A 44 2.68 -15.78 -27.00
CA ALA A 44 2.34 -14.49 -26.41
C ALA A 44 2.93 -13.35 -27.25
N GLU A 45 4.23 -13.42 -27.59
CA GLU A 45 4.91 -12.42 -28.41
C GLU A 45 4.28 -12.28 -29.80
N LEU A 46 4.01 -13.40 -30.47
CA LEU A 46 3.30 -13.41 -31.75
C LEU A 46 1.92 -12.77 -31.67
N THR A 47 1.15 -13.11 -30.62
CA THR A 47 -0.21 -12.58 -30.42
C THR A 47 -0.19 -11.10 -30.08
N GLU A 48 0.83 -10.64 -29.32
CA GLU A 48 0.98 -9.23 -28.98
C GLU A 48 1.13 -8.34 -30.22
N LYS A 49 1.88 -8.78 -31.25
CA LYS A 49 2.04 -8.04 -32.52
C LYS A 49 0.72 -7.81 -33.24
N ARG A 50 -0.23 -8.73 -33.11
CA ARG A 50 -1.57 -8.65 -33.73
C ARG A 50 -2.70 -8.51 -32.71
N LEU A 51 -2.39 -7.97 -31.52
CA LEU A 51 -3.38 -7.82 -30.43
C LEU A 51 -4.56 -6.92 -30.84
N GLY A 52 -4.39 -6.03 -31.82
CA GLY A 52 -5.45 -5.19 -32.37
C GLY A 52 -6.53 -6.00 -33.09
N SER A 53 -6.13 -7.01 -33.87
CA SER A 53 -7.03 -7.79 -34.78
C SER A 53 -7.59 -9.06 -34.12
N ILE A 54 -6.95 -9.63 -33.10
CA ILE A 54 -7.50 -10.83 -32.45
C ILE A 54 -8.82 -10.51 -31.76
N SER A 55 -9.84 -11.38 -31.94
CA SER A 55 -11.14 -11.21 -31.29
C SER A 55 -11.01 -11.41 -29.75
N ALA A 56 -12.00 -10.92 -29.02
CA ALA A 56 -12.07 -11.16 -27.57
C ALA A 56 -12.25 -12.66 -27.27
N GLN A 57 -13.04 -13.35 -28.08
CA GLN A 57 -13.29 -14.78 -27.94
C GLN A 57 -12.04 -15.62 -28.22
N ASP A 58 -11.29 -15.31 -29.31
CA ASP A 58 -10.06 -16.05 -29.63
C ASP A 58 -8.99 -15.85 -28.57
N LEU A 59 -8.92 -14.64 -27.99
CA LEU A 59 -8.00 -14.37 -26.88
C LEU A 59 -8.38 -15.16 -25.62
N GLU A 60 -9.68 -15.28 -25.28
CA GLU A 60 -10.13 -16.09 -24.14
C GLU A 60 -9.84 -17.58 -24.39
N THR A 61 -10.03 -18.07 -25.61
CA THR A 61 -9.67 -19.45 -26.03
C THR A 61 -8.17 -19.69 -25.87
N LEU A 62 -7.34 -18.73 -26.30
CA LEU A 62 -5.88 -18.82 -26.13
C LEU A 62 -5.48 -18.87 -24.65
N MET A 63 -6.11 -18.06 -23.81
CA MET A 63 -5.84 -18.08 -22.36
C MET A 63 -6.28 -19.39 -21.70
N ALA A 64 -7.38 -19.98 -22.15
CA ALA A 64 -7.83 -21.30 -21.69
C ALA A 64 -6.88 -22.42 -22.12
N GLN A 65 -6.25 -22.29 -23.29
CA GLN A 65 -5.25 -23.25 -23.78
C GLN A 65 -3.94 -23.19 -22.99
N TYR A 66 -3.56 -22.00 -22.47
CA TYR A 66 -2.30 -21.79 -21.72
C TYR A 66 -2.55 -21.12 -20.36
N PRO A 67 -3.28 -21.77 -19.45
CA PRO A 67 -3.69 -21.17 -18.17
C PRO A 67 -2.53 -20.85 -17.24
N ASP A 68 -1.39 -21.50 -17.44
CA ASP A 68 -0.19 -21.39 -16.60
C ASP A 68 0.83 -20.35 -17.11
N SER A 69 0.52 -19.65 -18.22
CA SER A 69 1.42 -18.65 -18.81
C SER A 69 1.05 -17.23 -18.36
N ALA A 70 1.94 -16.60 -17.64
CA ALA A 70 1.83 -15.18 -17.30
C ALA A 70 1.88 -14.26 -18.53
N ALA A 71 2.62 -14.66 -19.56
CA ALA A 71 2.72 -13.88 -20.80
C ALA A 71 1.39 -13.83 -21.53
N ILE A 72 0.72 -14.97 -21.70
CA ILE A 72 -0.62 -15.04 -22.29
C ILE A 72 -1.65 -14.30 -21.43
N ALA A 73 -1.62 -14.50 -20.10
CA ALA A 73 -2.52 -13.79 -19.18
C ALA A 73 -2.35 -12.25 -19.27
N ASN A 74 -1.14 -11.75 -19.49
CA ASN A 74 -0.86 -10.32 -19.65
C ASN A 74 -1.46 -9.72 -20.94
N LEU A 75 -1.72 -10.52 -21.97
CA LEU A 75 -2.39 -10.05 -23.21
C LEU A 75 -3.81 -9.56 -22.93
N ARG A 76 -4.55 -10.18 -21.98
CA ARG A 76 -5.86 -9.69 -21.53
C ARG A 76 -5.80 -8.25 -21.07
N TRP A 77 -4.81 -7.94 -20.22
CA TRP A 77 -4.60 -6.59 -19.70
C TRP A 77 -4.36 -5.57 -20.82
N LYS A 78 -3.45 -5.89 -21.73
CA LYS A 78 -3.13 -5.05 -22.89
C LYS A 78 -4.33 -4.88 -23.82
N LYS A 79 -5.08 -5.95 -24.06
CA LYS A 79 -6.31 -5.93 -24.89
C LYS A 79 -7.41 -5.08 -24.25
N LEU A 80 -7.62 -5.18 -22.94
CA LEU A 80 -8.60 -4.36 -22.21
C LEU A 80 -8.34 -2.86 -22.39
N PHE A 81 -7.09 -2.40 -22.29
CA PHE A 81 -6.78 -0.99 -22.54
C PHE A 81 -7.09 -0.56 -23.99
N ARG A 82 -6.87 -1.43 -24.97
CA ARG A 82 -7.23 -1.15 -26.38
C ARG A 82 -8.73 -1.07 -26.55
N LEU A 83 -9.47 -2.04 -26.03
CA LEU A 83 -10.93 -2.09 -26.11
C LEU A 83 -11.59 -0.90 -25.40
N GLY A 84 -11.10 -0.54 -24.21
CA GLY A 84 -11.58 0.61 -23.47
C GLY A 84 -11.39 1.93 -24.22
N ARG A 85 -10.21 2.14 -24.82
CA ARG A 85 -9.94 3.33 -25.64
C ARG A 85 -10.75 3.37 -26.95
N ALA A 86 -11.05 2.21 -27.52
CA ALA A 86 -11.83 2.08 -28.75
C ALA A 86 -13.35 2.08 -28.49
N ASN A 87 -13.79 2.13 -27.24
CA ASN A 87 -15.21 2.06 -26.84
C ASN A 87 -15.92 0.76 -27.28
N TRP A 88 -15.18 -0.34 -27.36
CA TRP A 88 -15.70 -1.65 -27.68
C TRP A 88 -16.25 -2.32 -26.40
N TYR A 89 -17.35 -1.78 -25.90
CA TYR A 89 -17.88 -2.04 -24.58
C TYR A 89 -18.27 -3.50 -24.33
N LYS A 90 -18.87 -4.19 -25.31
CA LYS A 90 -19.26 -5.60 -25.18
C LYS A 90 -18.05 -6.51 -25.02
N ASP A 91 -17.05 -6.37 -25.89
CA ASP A 91 -15.82 -7.15 -25.87
C ASP A 91 -14.98 -6.82 -24.60
N PHE A 92 -15.00 -5.55 -24.19
CA PHE A 92 -14.35 -5.13 -22.95
C PHE A 92 -14.97 -5.86 -21.75
N LEU A 93 -16.29 -5.83 -21.58
CA LEU A 93 -16.97 -6.49 -20.46
C LEU A 93 -16.83 -8.01 -20.50
N PHE A 94 -16.78 -8.62 -21.68
CA PHE A 94 -16.53 -10.04 -21.84
C PHE A 94 -15.16 -10.46 -21.28
N LEU A 95 -14.12 -9.70 -21.60
CA LEU A 95 -12.75 -9.98 -21.13
C LEU A 95 -12.46 -9.46 -19.72
N TYR A 96 -13.27 -8.52 -19.19
CA TYR A 96 -12.98 -7.88 -17.91
C TYR A 96 -13.04 -8.87 -16.76
N ARG A 97 -12.06 -8.77 -15.87
CA ARG A 97 -12.04 -9.42 -14.54
C ARG A 97 -11.72 -8.36 -13.48
N PRO A 98 -12.15 -8.53 -12.22
CA PRO A 98 -11.86 -7.61 -11.12
C PRO A 98 -10.36 -7.29 -11.03
N THR A 99 -10.04 -6.00 -10.80
CA THR A 99 -8.66 -5.50 -10.77
C THR A 99 -8.56 -4.23 -9.95
N ASP A 100 -7.36 -3.93 -9.42
CA ASP A 100 -7.06 -2.68 -8.72
C ASP A 100 -6.78 -1.50 -9.68
N SER A 101 -6.75 -1.75 -10.99
CA SER A 101 -6.54 -0.70 -11.98
C SER A 101 -7.71 0.26 -12.06
N VAL A 102 -7.50 1.47 -11.54
CA VAL A 102 -8.49 2.56 -11.63
C VAL A 102 -8.94 2.80 -13.07
N ALA A 103 -8.02 2.81 -14.03
CA ALA A 103 -8.32 3.05 -15.43
C ALA A 103 -9.25 1.97 -16.03
N LEU A 104 -8.98 0.69 -15.76
CA LEU A 104 -9.83 -0.40 -16.22
C LEU A 104 -11.19 -0.42 -15.50
N ASN A 105 -11.22 -0.06 -14.22
CA ASN A 105 -12.48 0.10 -13.48
C ASN A 105 -13.32 1.24 -14.04
N CYS A 106 -12.70 2.36 -14.46
CA CYS A 106 -13.41 3.44 -15.13
C CYS A 106 -13.99 2.97 -16.47
N TYR A 107 -13.22 2.28 -17.32
CA TYR A 107 -13.73 1.72 -18.58
C TYR A 107 -14.85 0.69 -18.36
N LYS A 108 -14.73 -0.18 -17.31
CA LYS A 108 -15.81 -1.12 -16.94
C LYS A 108 -17.11 -0.41 -16.62
N LEU A 109 -17.03 0.61 -15.79
CA LEU A 109 -18.20 1.38 -15.38
C LEU A 109 -18.78 2.16 -16.57
N GLU A 110 -17.94 2.83 -17.37
CA GLU A 110 -18.36 3.49 -18.59
C GLU A 110 -19.11 2.54 -19.52
N ALA A 111 -18.54 1.34 -19.79
CA ALA A 111 -19.16 0.32 -20.61
C ALA A 111 -20.55 -0.07 -20.10
N ARG A 112 -20.71 -0.29 -18.78
CA ARG A 112 -22.02 -0.59 -18.17
C ARG A 112 -23.02 0.55 -18.31
N TYR A 113 -22.59 1.80 -18.14
CA TYR A 113 -23.44 2.96 -18.36
C TYR A 113 -23.90 3.09 -19.82
N ARG A 114 -22.97 2.91 -20.77
CA ARG A 114 -23.27 3.00 -22.22
C ARG A 114 -24.19 1.88 -22.71
N LEU A 115 -24.04 0.68 -22.15
CA LEU A 115 -24.89 -0.47 -22.47
C LEU A 115 -26.20 -0.51 -21.64
N LYS A 116 -26.47 0.51 -20.80
CA LYS A 116 -27.64 0.56 -19.90
C LYS A 116 -27.70 -0.61 -18.91
N GLN A 117 -26.54 -1.11 -18.48
CA GLN A 117 -26.39 -2.25 -17.55
C GLN A 117 -25.90 -1.81 -16.16
N ALA A 118 -25.72 -0.50 -15.93
CA ALA A 118 -25.25 0.02 -14.66
C ALA A 118 -26.29 -0.20 -13.56
N LYS A 119 -25.84 -0.68 -12.39
CA LYS A 119 -26.62 -0.95 -11.18
C LYS A 119 -26.24 0.02 -10.07
N ASP A 120 -26.97 0.04 -8.97
CA ASP A 120 -26.67 0.90 -7.80
C ASP A 120 -25.25 0.72 -7.26
N ALA A 121 -24.72 -0.50 -7.28
CA ALA A 121 -23.33 -0.76 -6.90
C ALA A 121 -22.34 -0.04 -7.83
N ASP A 122 -22.62 0.03 -9.14
CA ASP A 122 -21.79 0.74 -10.12
C ASP A 122 -21.89 2.27 -9.92
N HIS A 123 -23.06 2.78 -9.52
CA HIS A 123 -23.23 4.19 -9.17
C HIS A 123 -22.35 4.55 -7.95
N ARG A 124 -22.43 3.76 -6.88
CA ARG A 124 -21.59 3.98 -5.68
C ARG A 124 -20.09 3.90 -6.00
N GLU A 125 -19.68 2.92 -6.79
CA GLU A 125 -18.28 2.75 -7.17
C GLU A 125 -17.77 3.91 -8.05
N ALA A 126 -18.57 4.38 -9.01
CA ALA A 126 -18.23 5.54 -9.84
C ALA A 126 -18.06 6.82 -9.02
N VAL A 127 -18.96 7.05 -8.04
CA VAL A 127 -18.85 8.17 -7.10
C VAL A 127 -17.60 8.01 -6.21
N ARG A 128 -17.31 6.81 -5.71
CA ARG A 128 -16.10 6.53 -4.92
C ARG A 128 -14.82 6.85 -5.71
N LEU A 129 -14.73 6.42 -6.96
CA LEU A 129 -13.60 6.72 -7.84
C LEU A 129 -13.47 8.23 -8.09
N TRP A 130 -14.61 8.92 -8.27
CA TRP A 130 -14.60 10.37 -8.46
C TRP A 130 -14.16 11.11 -7.20
N THR A 131 -14.54 10.65 -6.01
CA THR A 131 -14.27 11.33 -4.72
C THR A 131 -12.81 11.25 -4.27
N HIS A 132 -11.90 10.83 -5.12
CA HIS A 132 -10.48 10.71 -4.80
C HIS A 132 -9.78 12.08 -4.73
N GLY A 133 -8.85 12.25 -3.75
CA GLY A 133 -8.16 13.51 -3.47
C GLY A 133 -7.07 13.94 -4.47
N LYS A 134 -6.80 13.13 -5.50
CA LYS A 134 -5.90 13.46 -6.61
C LYS A 134 -6.65 13.33 -7.94
N SER A 135 -6.08 13.92 -9.00
CA SER A 135 -6.58 13.70 -10.36
C SER A 135 -6.54 12.20 -10.69
N GLN A 136 -7.58 11.74 -11.39
CA GLN A 136 -7.71 10.37 -11.82
C GLN A 136 -7.18 10.20 -13.26
N PRO A 137 -6.90 8.97 -13.72
CA PRO A 137 -6.50 8.71 -15.10
C PRO A 137 -7.51 9.26 -16.12
N LYS A 138 -7.03 9.70 -17.29
CA LYS A 138 -7.90 10.16 -18.41
C LYS A 138 -8.98 9.16 -18.80
N ALA A 139 -8.73 7.87 -18.60
CA ALA A 139 -9.72 6.80 -18.80
C ALA A 139 -11.02 7.00 -18.00
N CYS A 140 -11.00 7.84 -16.95
CA CYS A 140 -12.15 8.13 -16.11
C CYS A 140 -12.98 9.34 -16.58
N ASP A 141 -12.46 10.17 -17.50
CA ASP A 141 -13.08 11.45 -17.85
C ASP A 141 -14.50 11.27 -18.41
N THR A 142 -14.71 10.30 -19.31
CA THR A 142 -16.04 10.00 -19.88
C THR A 142 -17.01 9.51 -18.81
N LEU A 143 -16.56 8.57 -17.95
CA LEU A 143 -17.36 8.08 -16.83
C LEU A 143 -17.77 9.24 -15.91
N PHE A 144 -16.85 10.12 -15.57
CA PHE A 144 -17.11 11.25 -14.67
C PHE A 144 -18.10 12.25 -15.28
N SER A 145 -18.03 12.49 -16.58
CA SER A 145 -19.03 13.28 -17.29
C SER A 145 -20.42 12.61 -17.25
N LEU A 146 -20.50 11.30 -17.44
CA LEU A 146 -21.77 10.56 -17.39
C LEU A 146 -22.43 10.61 -16.01
N ILE A 147 -21.67 10.42 -14.92
CA ILE A 147 -22.24 10.48 -13.56
C ILE A 147 -22.61 11.91 -13.16
N GLN A 148 -21.87 12.91 -13.66
CA GLN A 148 -22.23 14.31 -13.43
C GLN A 148 -23.54 14.69 -14.13
N GLN A 149 -23.72 14.30 -15.39
CA GLN A 149 -24.97 14.50 -16.15
C GLN A 149 -26.18 13.82 -15.50
N ARG A 150 -25.97 12.73 -14.77
CA ARG A 150 -27.00 12.00 -14.00
C ARG A 150 -27.26 12.57 -12.60
N GLY A 151 -26.61 13.67 -12.24
CA GLY A 151 -26.79 14.30 -10.91
C GLY A 151 -26.18 13.51 -9.74
N LEU A 152 -25.35 12.49 -10.00
CA LEU A 152 -24.70 11.71 -8.93
C LEU A 152 -23.59 12.48 -8.20
N ILE A 153 -23.11 13.57 -8.77
CA ILE A 153 -22.12 14.47 -8.14
C ILE A 153 -22.86 15.60 -7.43
N THR A 154 -23.41 15.28 -6.25
CA THR A 154 -24.11 16.24 -5.41
C THR A 154 -23.13 17.25 -4.78
N LYS A 155 -23.69 18.29 -4.10
CA LYS A 155 -22.91 19.27 -3.33
C LYS A 155 -22.03 18.55 -2.28
N GLU A 156 -22.61 17.61 -1.52
CA GLU A 156 -21.95 16.88 -0.45
C GLU A 156 -20.80 16.00 -1.01
N VAL A 157 -21.03 15.30 -2.13
CA VAL A 157 -20.01 14.51 -2.80
C VAL A 157 -18.85 15.41 -3.25
N ARG A 158 -19.14 16.60 -3.75
CA ARG A 158 -18.14 17.58 -4.20
C ARG A 158 -17.34 18.16 -3.03
N LEU A 159 -17.99 18.49 -1.92
CA LEU A 159 -17.34 18.97 -0.69
C LEU A 159 -16.38 17.90 -0.15
N ARG A 160 -16.83 16.64 -0.06
CA ARG A 160 -15.98 15.52 0.36
C ARG A 160 -14.72 15.38 -0.51
N ARG A 161 -14.85 15.55 -1.82
CA ARG A 161 -13.66 15.53 -2.70
C ARG A 161 -12.74 16.72 -2.47
N ILE A 162 -13.28 17.90 -2.13
CA ILE A 162 -12.48 19.07 -1.74
C ILE A 162 -11.64 18.73 -0.51
N ASP A 163 -12.24 18.14 0.53
CA ASP A 163 -11.52 17.75 1.74
C ASP A 163 -10.40 16.73 1.44
N HIS A 164 -10.69 15.68 0.68
CA HIS A 164 -9.68 14.73 0.25
C HIS A 164 -8.56 15.39 -0.59
N ALA A 165 -8.89 16.39 -1.42
CA ALA A 165 -7.89 17.12 -2.19
C ALA A 165 -7.01 17.98 -1.27
N LEU A 166 -7.57 18.63 -0.26
CA LEU A 166 -6.83 19.41 0.74
C LEU A 166 -5.92 18.51 1.59
N GLU A 167 -6.38 17.34 2.03
CA GLU A 167 -5.56 16.32 2.72
C GLU A 167 -4.37 15.89 1.87
N LYS A 168 -4.58 15.68 0.57
CA LYS A 168 -3.51 15.34 -0.39
C LYS A 168 -2.72 16.56 -0.90
N ARG A 169 -2.95 17.74 -0.31
CA ARG A 169 -2.29 19.02 -0.65
C ARG A 169 -2.50 19.46 -2.10
N GLN A 170 -3.63 19.06 -2.70
CA GLN A 170 -4.00 19.39 -4.09
C GLN A 170 -4.87 20.67 -4.14
N LEU A 171 -4.30 21.80 -3.73
CA LEU A 171 -5.02 23.08 -3.59
C LEU A 171 -5.68 23.56 -4.90
N GLN A 172 -5.01 23.34 -6.04
CA GLN A 172 -5.57 23.74 -7.35
C GLN A 172 -6.80 22.89 -7.69
N LEU A 173 -6.77 21.57 -7.41
CA LEU A 173 -7.92 20.70 -7.58
C LEU A 173 -9.06 21.14 -6.66
N ALA A 174 -8.78 21.42 -5.39
CA ALA A 174 -9.81 21.89 -4.45
C ALA A 174 -10.49 23.18 -4.94
N ARG A 175 -9.72 24.17 -5.40
CA ARG A 175 -10.25 25.41 -5.95
C ARG A 175 -11.09 25.19 -7.22
N TRP A 176 -10.67 24.29 -8.09
CA TRP A 176 -11.42 23.93 -9.29
C TRP A 176 -12.75 23.28 -8.92
N LEU A 177 -12.76 22.38 -7.95
CA LEU A 177 -13.97 21.71 -7.44
C LEU A 177 -14.95 22.69 -6.78
N ALA A 178 -14.47 23.77 -6.18
CA ALA A 178 -15.30 24.76 -5.51
C ALA A 178 -16.00 25.72 -6.47
N LYS A 179 -15.53 25.87 -7.74
CA LYS A 179 -16.11 26.85 -8.69
C LYS A 179 -17.63 26.83 -8.84
N PRO A 180 -18.29 25.64 -8.92
CA PRO A 180 -19.76 25.58 -9.05
C PRO A 180 -20.48 25.61 -7.70
N LEU A 181 -19.78 25.81 -6.58
CA LEU A 181 -20.35 25.88 -5.23
C LEU A 181 -20.45 27.33 -4.76
N ASP A 182 -21.14 27.52 -3.64
CA ASP A 182 -21.25 28.80 -2.95
C ASP A 182 -19.93 29.25 -2.29
N GLN A 183 -19.92 30.47 -1.74
CA GLN A 183 -18.73 31.05 -1.10
C GLN A 183 -18.23 30.25 0.12
N SER A 184 -19.08 29.38 0.73
CA SER A 184 -18.67 28.59 1.91
C SER A 184 -17.51 27.66 1.59
N ALA A 185 -17.54 26.98 0.44
CA ALA A 185 -16.46 26.13 -0.02
C ALA A 185 -15.13 26.91 -0.24
N THR A 186 -15.22 28.13 -0.77
CA THR A 186 -14.05 29.00 -0.94
C THR A 186 -13.49 29.43 0.43
N LYS A 187 -14.34 29.79 1.39
CA LYS A 187 -13.93 30.15 2.76
C LYS A 187 -13.23 28.97 3.45
N HIS A 188 -13.78 27.77 3.33
CA HIS A 188 -13.18 26.52 3.86
C HIS A 188 -11.78 26.26 3.29
N ILE A 189 -11.59 26.37 1.96
CA ILE A 189 -10.29 26.22 1.31
C ILE A 189 -9.29 27.31 1.76
N ASN A 190 -9.76 28.56 1.91
CA ASN A 190 -8.93 29.67 2.37
C ASN A 190 -8.50 29.48 3.83
N ALA A 191 -9.39 29.00 4.71
CA ALA A 191 -9.07 28.65 6.09
C ALA A 191 -7.97 27.58 6.15
N TRP A 192 -8.08 26.51 5.36
CA TRP A 192 -7.02 25.51 5.23
C TRP A 192 -5.70 26.12 4.77
N ALA A 193 -5.71 26.99 3.77
CA ALA A 193 -4.52 27.65 3.26
C ALA A 193 -3.87 28.54 4.33
N GLN A 194 -4.70 29.26 5.12
CA GLN A 194 -4.23 30.11 6.22
C GLN A 194 -3.67 29.28 7.37
N ALA A 195 -4.35 28.20 7.79
CA ALA A 195 -3.84 27.26 8.79
C ALA A 195 -2.44 26.74 8.43
N ARG A 196 -2.15 26.58 7.15
CA ARG A 196 -0.83 26.15 6.68
C ARG A 196 0.21 27.27 6.58
N ARG A 197 -0.18 28.46 6.16
CA ARG A 197 0.75 29.57 5.90
C ARG A 197 1.01 30.43 7.12
N GLN A 198 -0.04 30.71 7.89
CA GLN A 198 -0.04 31.59 9.04
C GLN A 198 -0.73 30.88 10.24
N PRO A 199 -0.17 29.76 10.71
CA PRO A 199 -0.86 28.92 11.72
C PRO A 199 -1.17 29.66 13.02
N ALA A 200 -0.32 30.57 13.50
CA ALA A 200 -0.59 31.35 14.71
C ALA A 200 -1.81 32.25 14.55
N ALA A 201 -1.92 33.00 13.44
CA ALA A 201 -3.07 33.85 13.16
C ALA A 201 -4.37 33.01 12.93
N PHE A 202 -4.27 31.83 12.34
CA PHE A 202 -5.40 30.92 12.21
C PHE A 202 -5.90 30.44 13.57
N LEU A 203 -4.98 29.96 14.44
CA LEU A 203 -5.32 29.44 15.77
C LEU A 203 -6.00 30.47 16.64
N THR A 204 -5.65 31.75 16.55
CA THR A 204 -6.25 32.82 17.37
C THR A 204 -7.54 33.41 16.78
N LYS A 205 -7.70 33.43 15.46
CA LYS A 205 -8.79 34.18 14.81
C LYS A 205 -9.84 33.33 14.11
N GLN A 206 -9.50 32.11 13.68
CA GLN A 206 -10.39 31.31 12.82
C GLN A 206 -10.61 29.86 13.32
N ALA A 207 -9.81 29.41 14.28
CA ALA A 207 -9.84 28.03 14.74
C ALA A 207 -11.24 27.56 15.22
N ALA A 208 -11.99 28.42 15.91
CA ALA A 208 -13.33 28.09 16.39
C ALA A 208 -14.34 27.90 15.22
N GLN A 209 -14.14 28.60 14.09
CA GLN A 209 -15.00 28.49 12.91
C GLN A 209 -14.64 27.29 12.03
N PHE A 210 -13.37 26.84 12.04
CA PHE A 210 -12.85 25.75 11.21
C PHE A 210 -12.03 24.77 12.06
N PRO A 211 -12.67 24.08 13.04
CA PRO A 211 -12.00 23.21 13.99
C PRO A 211 -11.23 22.05 13.30
N GLU A 212 -11.68 21.60 12.15
CA GLU A 212 -11.05 20.54 11.36
C GLU A 212 -9.59 20.82 10.95
N TRP A 213 -9.15 22.09 10.93
CA TRP A 213 -7.78 22.48 10.58
C TRP A 213 -6.90 22.82 11.78
N VAL A 214 -7.43 22.75 12.99
CA VAL A 214 -6.71 23.13 14.22
C VAL A 214 -5.50 22.25 14.47
N ASP A 215 -5.65 20.94 14.40
CA ASP A 215 -4.55 19.99 14.57
C ASP A 215 -3.40 20.25 13.61
N MET A 216 -3.72 20.46 12.34
CA MET A 216 -2.72 20.79 11.33
C MET A 216 -2.01 22.11 11.61
N ALA A 217 -2.75 23.15 12.00
CA ALA A 217 -2.19 24.47 12.31
C ALA A 217 -1.27 24.42 13.54
N ALA A 218 -1.72 23.74 14.61
CA ALA A 218 -0.93 23.54 15.82
C ALA A 218 0.34 22.75 15.54
N SER A 219 0.25 21.63 14.83
CA SER A 219 1.39 20.83 14.40
C SER A 219 2.41 21.63 13.58
N ARG A 220 1.95 22.47 12.67
CA ARG A 220 2.85 23.31 11.86
C ARG A 220 3.51 24.41 12.67
N LEU A 221 2.79 25.02 13.60
CA LEU A 221 3.36 26.04 14.48
C LEU A 221 4.36 25.41 15.45
N ALA A 222 4.04 24.27 16.04
CA ALA A 222 4.93 23.49 16.90
C ALA A 222 6.25 23.13 16.19
N SER A 223 6.18 22.71 14.92
CA SER A 223 7.37 22.37 14.13
C SER A 223 8.24 23.57 13.73
N ARG A 224 7.66 24.79 13.65
CA ARG A 224 8.37 25.97 13.16
C ARG A 224 8.81 26.95 14.26
N ASN A 225 7.97 27.09 15.25
CA ASN A 225 8.17 28.02 16.35
C ASN A 225 7.39 27.52 17.59
N PRO A 226 7.92 26.51 18.30
CA PRO A 226 7.27 25.91 19.46
C PRO A 226 7.05 26.94 20.60
N ASP A 227 7.99 27.85 20.83
CA ASP A 227 7.88 28.88 21.87
C ASP A 227 6.66 29.78 21.65
N ARG A 228 6.40 30.17 20.39
CA ARG A 228 5.22 30.98 20.05
C ARG A 228 3.94 30.20 20.33
N LEU A 229 3.89 28.92 19.99
CA LEU A 229 2.72 28.09 20.27
C LEU A 229 2.49 27.96 21.77
N LEU A 230 3.53 27.67 22.56
CA LEU A 230 3.46 27.56 24.01
C LEU A 230 2.97 28.88 24.66
N LYS A 231 3.42 30.04 24.13
CA LYS A 231 2.90 31.34 24.54
C LYS A 231 1.42 31.49 24.27
N LEU A 232 0.94 31.12 23.08
CA LEU A 232 -0.49 31.18 22.74
C LEU A 232 -1.35 30.26 23.65
N ILE A 233 -0.84 29.09 23.99
CA ILE A 233 -1.51 28.17 24.93
C ILE A 233 -1.53 28.76 26.34
N LYS A 234 -0.36 29.22 26.84
CA LYS A 234 -0.21 29.80 28.20
C LYS A 234 -1.10 31.03 28.38
N ASN A 235 -1.09 31.94 27.41
CA ASN A 235 -1.87 33.18 27.46
C ASN A 235 -3.35 32.99 27.13
N ARG A 236 -3.80 31.76 26.89
CA ARG A 236 -5.19 31.43 26.49
C ARG A 236 -5.69 32.18 25.26
N GLU A 237 -4.79 32.47 24.30
CA GLU A 237 -5.13 33.14 23.05
C GLU A 237 -5.84 32.23 22.06
N ILE A 238 -5.77 30.92 22.23
CA ILE A 238 -6.50 29.92 21.44
C ILE A 238 -7.89 29.73 22.09
N PRO A 239 -8.99 29.81 21.30
CA PRO A 239 -10.36 29.64 21.82
C PRO A 239 -10.52 28.31 22.60
N ASP A 240 -11.24 28.35 23.73
CA ASP A 240 -11.40 27.19 24.62
C ASP A 240 -11.98 25.97 23.88
N ALA A 241 -12.93 26.19 22.98
CA ALA A 241 -13.59 25.12 22.21
C ALA A 241 -12.63 24.24 21.37
N VAL A 242 -11.44 24.74 21.07
CA VAL A 242 -10.45 24.04 20.19
C VAL A 242 -9.06 23.95 20.85
N ARG A 243 -8.92 24.41 22.08
CA ARG A 243 -7.63 24.48 22.78
C ARG A 243 -7.04 23.10 23.02
N GLU A 244 -7.84 22.17 23.49
CA GLU A 244 -7.40 20.79 23.76
C GLU A 244 -6.89 20.11 22.49
N GLN A 245 -7.61 20.28 21.36
CA GLN A 245 -7.20 19.78 20.06
C GLN A 245 -5.86 20.41 19.61
N ALA A 246 -5.69 21.71 19.82
CA ALA A 246 -4.43 22.40 19.52
C ALA A 246 -3.28 21.91 20.38
N ILE A 247 -3.51 21.67 21.68
CA ILE A 247 -2.51 21.10 22.59
C ILE A 247 -2.13 19.69 22.17
N SER A 248 -3.08 18.83 21.82
CA SER A 248 -2.83 17.46 21.34
C SER A 248 -1.98 17.45 20.06
N GLY A 249 -2.31 18.29 19.08
CA GLY A 249 -1.52 18.43 17.86
C GLY A 249 -0.10 18.97 18.09
N ALA A 250 0.04 19.91 19.04
CA ALA A 250 1.32 20.45 19.49
C ALA A 250 2.18 19.36 20.17
N ALA A 251 1.62 18.71 21.20
CA ALA A 251 2.28 17.66 21.97
C ALA A 251 2.80 16.54 21.06
N ARG A 252 1.95 16.07 20.12
CA ARG A 252 2.35 15.05 19.16
C ARG A 252 3.53 15.48 18.29
N THR A 253 3.49 16.70 17.77
CA THR A 253 4.56 17.18 16.87
C THR A 253 5.86 17.43 17.61
N MET A 254 5.77 18.02 18.81
CA MET A 254 6.95 18.27 19.66
C MET A 254 7.55 16.96 20.15
N ALA A 255 6.74 15.95 20.50
CA ALA A 255 7.22 14.61 20.85
C ALA A 255 7.98 13.94 19.69
N ILE A 256 7.43 13.99 18.46
CA ILE A 256 8.09 13.46 17.26
C ILE A 256 9.43 14.15 17.00
N ASN A 257 9.51 15.45 17.25
CA ASN A 257 10.72 16.24 17.07
C ASN A 257 11.69 16.15 18.27
N LEU A 258 11.34 15.41 19.32
CA LEU A 258 12.08 15.31 20.59
C LEU A 258 12.38 16.69 21.19
N ASP A 259 11.44 17.63 21.11
CA ASP A 259 11.58 18.97 21.65
C ASP A 259 11.50 18.92 23.20
N PRO A 260 12.54 19.37 23.95
CA PRO A 260 12.52 19.31 25.40
C PRO A 260 11.33 20.03 26.06
N ALA A 261 10.76 21.03 25.41
CA ALA A 261 9.59 21.76 25.89
C ALA A 261 8.26 20.99 25.77
N ALA A 262 8.26 19.78 25.21
CA ALA A 262 7.05 18.96 25.08
C ALA A 262 6.59 18.32 26.40
N ALA A 263 7.50 18.06 27.34
CA ALA A 263 7.20 17.30 28.56
C ALA A 263 5.95 17.79 29.33
N PRO A 264 5.76 19.10 29.59
CA PRO A 264 4.56 19.57 30.27
C PRO A 264 3.28 19.27 29.55
N LEU A 265 3.27 19.32 28.19
CA LEU A 265 2.11 18.98 27.38
C LEU A 265 1.83 17.47 27.37
N LEU A 266 2.90 16.66 27.34
CA LEU A 266 2.80 15.19 27.31
C LEU A 266 2.33 14.59 28.65
N ARG A 267 2.48 15.31 29.76
CA ARG A 267 1.96 14.94 31.10
C ARG A 267 0.50 15.31 31.28
N MET A 268 -0.09 16.11 30.39
CA MET A 268 -1.51 16.45 30.45
C MET A 268 -2.36 15.23 30.07
N ASP A 269 -3.57 15.18 30.62
CA ASP A 269 -4.62 14.27 30.16
C ASP A 269 -5.16 14.81 28.82
N LEU A 270 -4.78 14.15 27.73
CA LEU A 270 -5.12 14.54 26.37
C LEU A 270 -5.96 13.44 25.72
N PRO A 271 -6.84 13.76 24.76
CA PRO A 271 -7.58 12.76 24.01
C PRO A 271 -6.68 11.70 23.41
N SER A 272 -7.12 10.45 23.51
CA SER A 272 -6.36 9.32 22.99
C SER A 272 -6.14 9.46 21.49
N HIS A 273 -4.89 9.34 21.06
CA HIS A 273 -4.49 9.37 19.66
C HIS A 273 -3.30 8.41 19.46
N PRO A 274 -3.41 7.37 18.63
CA PRO A 274 -2.39 6.31 18.55
C PRO A 274 -0.96 6.85 18.34
N ILE A 275 -0.78 7.78 17.40
CA ILE A 275 0.55 8.36 17.13
C ILE A 275 1.07 9.13 18.34
N LEU A 276 0.22 9.93 19.03
CA LEU A 276 0.62 10.69 20.21
C LEU A 276 1.02 9.75 21.35
N ASN A 277 0.23 8.72 21.61
CA ASN A 277 0.46 7.78 22.71
C ASN A 277 1.80 7.06 22.53
N HIS A 278 2.09 6.53 21.34
CA HIS A 278 3.37 5.89 21.03
C HIS A 278 4.56 6.86 21.13
N TRP A 279 4.41 8.08 20.61
CA TRP A 279 5.48 9.07 20.69
C TRP A 279 5.67 9.65 22.10
N ARG A 280 4.63 9.67 22.93
CA ARG A 280 4.73 10.00 24.36
C ARG A 280 5.70 9.03 25.07
N VAL A 281 5.52 7.71 24.85
CA VAL A 281 6.43 6.71 25.42
C VAL A 281 7.85 6.91 24.90
N ARG A 282 8.04 7.00 23.56
CA ARG A 282 9.37 7.18 22.96
C ARG A 282 10.06 8.46 23.41
N TYR A 283 9.31 9.52 23.58
CA TYR A 283 9.82 10.78 24.11
C TYR A 283 10.39 10.61 25.51
N PHE A 284 9.64 10.04 26.44
CA PHE A 284 10.12 9.84 27.81
C PHE A 284 11.26 8.82 27.89
N ILE A 285 11.31 7.83 27.01
CA ILE A 285 12.47 6.92 26.85
C ILE A 285 13.71 7.74 26.44
N HIS A 286 13.58 8.60 25.43
CA HIS A 286 14.70 9.42 24.94
C HIS A 286 15.30 10.31 26.03
N PHE A 287 14.45 10.94 26.83
CA PHE A 287 14.87 11.80 27.94
C PHE A 287 15.11 11.04 29.23
N GLN A 288 14.99 9.71 29.26
CA GLN A 288 15.20 8.83 30.40
C GLN A 288 14.32 9.16 31.63
N GLU A 289 13.13 9.68 31.37
CA GLU A 289 12.13 10.00 32.40
C GLU A 289 11.30 8.74 32.71
N TRP A 290 11.92 7.79 33.44
CA TRP A 290 11.45 6.41 33.57
C TRP A 290 10.07 6.25 34.22
N ALA A 291 9.73 7.09 35.20
CA ALA A 291 8.39 7.10 35.81
C ALA A 291 7.31 7.51 34.79
N ASP A 292 7.60 8.51 33.93
CA ASP A 292 6.71 8.92 32.86
C ASP A 292 6.59 7.87 31.76
N VAL A 293 7.68 7.08 31.54
CA VAL A 293 7.60 5.91 30.59
C VAL A 293 6.55 4.91 31.06
N LEU A 294 6.56 4.53 32.36
CA LEU A 294 5.56 3.61 32.91
C LEU A 294 4.14 4.16 32.79
N THR A 295 3.97 5.43 33.14
CA THR A 295 2.68 6.12 33.01
C THR A 295 2.21 6.14 31.56
N ALA A 296 3.07 6.50 30.62
CA ALA A 296 2.72 6.56 29.20
C ALA A 296 2.38 5.19 28.62
N ILE A 297 3.11 4.12 29.00
CA ILE A 297 2.78 2.75 28.57
C ILE A 297 1.42 2.32 29.13
N SER A 298 1.09 2.68 30.37
CA SER A 298 -0.22 2.34 30.95
C SER A 298 -1.41 2.98 30.21
N GLN A 299 -1.17 4.07 29.47
CA GLN A 299 -2.17 4.78 28.66
C GLN A 299 -2.33 4.24 27.24
N LEU A 300 -1.48 3.29 26.80
CA LEU A 300 -1.65 2.58 25.53
C LEU A 300 -2.89 1.68 25.57
N ALA A 301 -3.45 1.36 24.40
CA ALA A 301 -4.53 0.38 24.29
C ALA A 301 -4.06 -1.00 24.82
N PRO A 302 -4.96 -1.81 25.42
CA PRO A 302 -4.58 -3.09 26.01
C PRO A 302 -3.81 -4.02 25.06
N GLU A 303 -4.19 -4.05 23.80
CA GLU A 303 -3.56 -4.85 22.75
C GLU A 303 -2.14 -4.36 22.48
N GLU A 304 -1.94 -3.04 22.37
CA GLU A 304 -0.65 -2.40 22.13
C GLU A 304 0.30 -2.61 23.32
N ARG A 305 -0.19 -2.50 24.55
CA ARG A 305 0.65 -2.72 25.76
C ARG A 305 1.30 -4.10 25.82
N ASN A 306 0.68 -5.10 25.17
CA ASN A 306 1.19 -6.47 25.13
C ASN A 306 2.24 -6.69 24.04
N GLU A 307 2.54 -5.68 23.20
CA GLU A 307 3.62 -5.78 22.22
C GLU A 307 4.98 -5.89 22.88
N ILE A 308 5.87 -6.67 22.28
CA ILE A 308 7.22 -6.95 22.79
C ILE A 308 8.02 -5.67 23.03
N GLU A 309 7.89 -4.67 22.15
CA GLU A 309 8.54 -3.36 22.30
C GLU A 309 8.19 -2.71 23.65
N TRP A 310 6.90 -2.59 23.95
CA TRP A 310 6.47 -1.89 25.16
C TRP A 310 6.73 -2.70 26.42
N ASN A 311 6.65 -4.02 26.35
CA ASN A 311 7.04 -4.89 27.47
C ASN A 311 8.53 -4.75 27.81
N TYR A 312 9.41 -4.65 26.81
CA TYR A 312 10.82 -4.41 27.03
C TYR A 312 11.05 -3.05 27.73
N TRP A 313 10.45 -1.98 27.20
CA TRP A 313 10.63 -0.64 27.75
C TRP A 313 9.99 -0.49 29.14
N ALA A 314 8.88 -1.16 29.42
CA ALA A 314 8.30 -1.22 30.76
C ALA A 314 9.25 -1.91 31.73
N SER A 315 9.83 -3.05 31.36
CA SER A 315 10.83 -3.76 32.17
C SER A 315 12.06 -2.89 32.42
N ARG A 316 12.53 -2.19 31.40
CA ARG A 316 13.67 -1.25 31.55
C ARG A 316 13.35 -0.11 32.50
N ALA A 317 12.16 0.48 32.38
CA ALA A 317 11.73 1.57 33.26
C ALA A 317 11.55 1.09 34.70
N LEU A 318 11.01 -0.12 34.94
CA LEU A 318 10.93 -0.74 36.26
C LEU A 318 12.31 -0.93 36.88
N ALA A 319 13.29 -1.41 36.11
CA ALA A 319 14.67 -1.54 36.60
C ALA A 319 15.26 -0.19 37.02
N MET A 320 15.02 0.85 36.20
CA MET A 320 15.56 2.20 36.47
C MET A 320 14.83 2.95 37.60
N THR A 321 13.61 2.51 37.94
CA THR A 321 12.82 3.06 39.07
C THR A 321 12.92 2.22 40.38
N GLY A 322 13.81 1.21 40.40
CA GLY A 322 14.09 0.40 41.59
C GLY A 322 13.21 -0.81 41.81
N SER A 323 12.31 -1.14 40.84
CA SER A 323 11.44 -2.34 40.90
C SER A 323 12.11 -3.55 40.23
N SER A 324 13.28 -3.95 40.77
CA SER A 324 14.18 -4.93 40.16
C SER A 324 13.53 -6.30 39.88
N ASP A 325 12.71 -6.82 40.82
CA ASP A 325 12.09 -8.13 40.71
C ASP A 325 11.07 -8.15 39.55
N LEU A 326 10.22 -7.12 39.45
CA LEU A 326 9.25 -6.98 38.36
C LEU A 326 9.95 -6.78 37.01
N ALA A 327 11.04 -6.03 37.00
CA ALA A 327 11.86 -5.84 35.81
C ALA A 327 12.46 -7.16 35.33
N PHE A 328 13.01 -7.98 36.22
CA PHE A 328 13.59 -9.27 35.88
C PHE A 328 12.54 -10.23 35.27
N GLU A 329 11.38 -10.33 35.91
CA GLU A 329 10.27 -11.14 35.35
C GLU A 329 9.82 -10.64 33.96
N GLY A 330 9.72 -9.32 33.78
CA GLY A 330 9.37 -8.73 32.51
C GLY A 330 10.40 -9.04 31.42
N PHE A 331 11.69 -8.87 31.72
CA PHE A 331 12.76 -9.23 30.77
C PHE A 331 12.78 -10.72 30.42
N ARG A 332 12.49 -11.61 31.38
CA ARG A 332 12.41 -13.05 31.09
C ARG A 332 11.36 -13.36 30.05
N LYS A 333 10.16 -12.80 30.17
CA LYS A 333 9.08 -12.97 29.17
C LYS A 333 9.48 -12.42 27.80
N VAL A 334 10.11 -11.24 27.76
CA VAL A 334 10.56 -10.63 26.52
C VAL A 334 11.65 -11.46 25.84
N ALA A 335 12.59 -12.03 26.62
CA ALA A 335 13.70 -12.84 26.12
C ALA A 335 13.28 -14.15 25.43
N GLU A 336 12.06 -14.64 25.70
CA GLU A 336 11.48 -15.78 24.97
C GLU A 336 11.20 -15.48 23.49
N SER A 337 11.22 -14.21 23.08
CA SER A 337 10.93 -13.81 21.71
C SER A 337 12.17 -13.83 20.83
N ASN A 338 12.10 -14.48 19.65
CA ASN A 338 13.07 -14.32 18.59
C ASN A 338 12.85 -12.95 17.90
N SER A 339 13.27 -11.88 18.56
CA SER A 339 13.14 -10.49 18.09
C SER A 339 14.27 -9.64 18.66
N TRP A 340 14.44 -8.43 18.09
CA TRP A 340 15.43 -7.48 18.59
C TRP A 340 15.31 -7.21 20.09
N TYR A 341 14.08 -6.95 20.57
CA TYR A 341 13.85 -6.71 22.00
C TYR A 341 14.06 -7.96 22.84
N GLY A 342 13.78 -9.17 22.27
CA GLY A 342 14.10 -10.43 22.93
C GLY A 342 15.60 -10.60 23.16
N PHE A 343 16.41 -10.23 22.18
CA PHE A 343 17.88 -10.28 22.30
C PHE A 343 18.39 -9.27 23.31
N LEU A 344 17.89 -8.02 23.29
CA LEU A 344 18.26 -7.01 24.31
C LEU A 344 17.88 -7.44 25.72
N ALA A 345 16.74 -8.12 25.90
CA ALA A 345 16.32 -8.66 27.18
C ALA A 345 17.22 -9.82 27.64
N ALA A 346 17.60 -10.70 26.72
CA ALA A 346 18.54 -11.79 27.00
C ALA A 346 19.93 -11.26 27.37
N ASP A 347 20.44 -10.22 26.71
CA ASP A 347 21.69 -9.52 27.10
C ASP A 347 21.61 -8.95 28.51
N TYR A 348 20.48 -8.31 28.86
CA TYR A 348 20.29 -7.78 30.21
C TYR A 348 20.30 -8.87 31.28
N LEU A 349 19.75 -10.05 30.96
CA LEU A 349 19.70 -11.19 31.89
C LEU A 349 20.97 -12.05 31.88
N GLY A 350 21.89 -11.87 30.90
CA GLY A 350 23.06 -12.72 30.71
C GLY A 350 22.71 -14.15 30.26
N ILE A 351 21.64 -14.34 29.50
CA ILE A 351 21.19 -15.67 29.02
C ILE A 351 21.31 -15.77 27.49
N ALA A 352 21.24 -17.00 26.98
CA ALA A 352 21.32 -17.28 25.55
C ALA A 352 20.09 -16.72 24.79
N TYR A 353 20.31 -16.29 23.55
CA TYR A 353 19.25 -15.80 22.66
C TYR A 353 18.32 -16.93 22.24
N ASN A 354 17.03 -16.66 22.18
CA ASN A 354 16.08 -17.54 21.52
C ASN A 354 16.17 -17.32 19.98
N LEU A 355 16.90 -18.20 19.30
CA LEU A 355 17.08 -18.19 17.86
C LEU A 355 16.11 -19.14 17.15
N ALA A 356 15.09 -19.67 17.84
CA ALA A 356 14.13 -20.56 17.24
C ALA A 356 13.48 -19.92 15.99
N PRO A 357 13.46 -20.58 14.84
CA PRO A 357 12.90 -20.01 13.62
C PRO A 357 11.40 -19.71 13.82
N LYS A 358 10.96 -18.50 13.40
CA LYS A 358 9.55 -18.07 13.49
C LYS A 358 8.62 -18.92 12.62
N THR A 359 9.15 -19.51 11.56
CA THR A 359 8.40 -20.34 10.62
C THR A 359 9.04 -21.70 10.47
N LYS A 360 8.23 -22.75 10.52
CA LYS A 360 8.71 -24.11 10.21
C LYS A 360 8.99 -24.18 8.69
N ARG A 361 10.11 -24.85 8.35
CA ARG A 361 10.40 -25.16 6.95
C ARG A 361 9.31 -26.10 6.40
N PRO A 362 8.76 -25.83 5.21
CA PRO A 362 7.81 -26.72 4.57
C PRO A 362 8.37 -28.13 4.39
N PRO A 363 7.55 -29.18 4.44
CA PRO A 363 8.00 -30.55 4.21
C PRO A 363 8.48 -30.72 2.77
N GLU A 364 9.48 -31.58 2.56
CA GLU A 364 10.07 -31.83 1.24
C GLU A 364 9.04 -32.33 0.21
N THR A 365 8.01 -33.04 0.64
CA THR A 365 6.91 -33.48 -0.23
C THR A 365 6.13 -32.31 -0.81
N LEU A 366 5.89 -31.25 -0.02
CA LEU A 366 5.22 -30.03 -0.52
C LEU A 366 6.14 -29.26 -1.44
N ILE A 367 7.44 -29.16 -1.11
CA ILE A 367 8.43 -28.50 -1.95
C ILE A 367 8.53 -29.19 -3.32
N ALA A 368 8.56 -30.54 -3.34
CA ALA A 368 8.55 -31.33 -4.56
C ALA A 368 7.27 -31.10 -5.38
N LYS A 369 6.09 -31.15 -4.73
CA LYS A 369 4.79 -30.86 -5.37
C LYS A 369 4.79 -29.49 -6.08
N VAL A 370 5.28 -28.45 -5.39
CA VAL A 370 5.35 -27.09 -5.97
C VAL A 370 6.35 -27.04 -7.13
N ASN A 371 7.49 -27.73 -7.01
CA ASN A 371 8.51 -27.78 -8.07
C ASN A 371 8.04 -28.49 -9.36
N GLU A 372 7.12 -29.45 -9.25
CA GLU A 372 6.55 -30.20 -10.38
C GLU A 372 5.51 -29.40 -11.19
N ARG A 373 5.04 -28.28 -10.68
CA ARG A 373 4.08 -27.44 -11.39
C ARG A 373 4.68 -26.87 -12.68
N THR A 374 3.90 -26.89 -13.76
CA THR A 374 4.32 -26.35 -15.07
C THR A 374 4.66 -24.87 -14.99
N ASP A 375 3.84 -24.08 -14.30
CA ASP A 375 4.03 -22.62 -14.15
C ASP A 375 5.32 -22.27 -13.38
N VAL A 376 5.68 -23.07 -12.36
CA VAL A 376 6.96 -22.97 -11.62
C VAL A 376 8.15 -23.34 -12.50
N THR A 377 8.00 -24.42 -13.28
CA THR A 377 9.03 -24.87 -14.22
C THR A 377 9.32 -23.79 -15.26
N VAL A 378 8.31 -23.13 -15.83
CA VAL A 378 8.48 -22.01 -16.76
C VAL A 378 9.26 -20.86 -16.11
N ALA A 379 8.93 -20.49 -14.88
CA ALA A 379 9.64 -19.41 -14.17
C ALA A 379 11.12 -19.74 -13.98
N ARG A 380 11.44 -20.99 -13.61
CA ARG A 380 12.81 -21.47 -13.46
C ARG A 380 13.58 -21.44 -14.79
N LEU A 381 13.00 -22.01 -15.84
CA LEU A 381 13.65 -22.05 -17.16
C LEU A 381 13.94 -20.64 -17.69
N LEU A 382 13.01 -19.70 -17.54
CA LEU A 382 13.23 -18.31 -17.94
C LEU A 382 14.34 -17.64 -17.11
N PHE A 383 14.47 -18.00 -15.83
CA PHE A 383 15.53 -17.49 -14.95
C PHE A 383 16.89 -18.06 -15.37
N GLU A 384 16.97 -19.37 -15.63
CA GLU A 384 18.18 -20.06 -16.11
C GLU A 384 18.66 -19.51 -17.47
N GLU A 385 17.73 -19.11 -18.35
CA GLU A 385 18.00 -18.43 -19.63
C GLU A 385 18.47 -16.97 -19.48
N GLY A 386 18.52 -16.43 -18.26
CA GLY A 386 18.84 -15.01 -18.03
C GLY A 386 17.71 -14.02 -18.41
N LEU A 387 16.54 -14.50 -18.80
CA LEU A 387 15.37 -13.69 -19.16
C LEU A 387 14.63 -13.17 -17.91
N THR A 388 15.36 -12.43 -17.09
CA THR A 388 14.98 -12.06 -15.71
C THR A 388 13.61 -11.36 -15.62
N VAL A 389 13.26 -10.49 -16.57
CA VAL A 389 11.99 -9.77 -16.56
C VAL A 389 10.81 -10.73 -16.80
N MET A 390 10.98 -11.66 -17.75
CA MET A 390 9.96 -12.68 -18.04
C MET A 390 9.83 -13.67 -16.88
N ALA A 391 10.96 -14.12 -16.34
CA ALA A 391 11.03 -15.00 -15.18
C ALA A 391 10.31 -14.38 -13.97
N ARG A 392 10.54 -13.10 -13.65
CA ARG A 392 9.88 -12.38 -12.57
C ARG A 392 8.37 -12.30 -12.77
N ARG A 393 7.92 -11.94 -13.97
CA ARG A 393 6.50 -11.89 -14.29
C ARG A 393 5.83 -13.25 -14.09
N GLN A 394 6.47 -14.32 -14.56
CA GLN A 394 5.95 -15.69 -14.41
C GLN A 394 5.93 -16.10 -12.94
N TRP A 395 6.98 -15.80 -12.18
CA TRP A 395 7.05 -16.10 -10.74
C TRP A 395 5.99 -15.38 -9.93
N ASP A 396 5.79 -14.06 -10.17
CA ASP A 396 4.75 -13.28 -9.48
C ASP A 396 3.35 -13.81 -9.81
N PHE A 397 3.15 -14.28 -11.05
CA PHE A 397 1.90 -14.90 -11.46
C PHE A 397 1.65 -16.24 -10.77
N VAL A 398 2.68 -17.05 -10.57
CA VAL A 398 2.60 -18.32 -9.84
C VAL A 398 2.32 -18.06 -8.37
N THR A 399 3.17 -17.28 -7.71
CA THR A 399 3.10 -17.05 -6.25
C THR A 399 1.80 -16.39 -5.82
N GLY A 400 1.20 -15.56 -6.66
CA GLY A 400 -0.14 -15.00 -6.42
C GLY A 400 -1.29 -16.02 -6.45
N ARG A 401 -1.04 -17.28 -6.84
CA ARG A 401 -2.03 -18.37 -6.92
C ARG A 401 -1.78 -19.48 -5.90
N LEU A 402 -0.65 -19.42 -5.19
CA LEU A 402 -0.27 -20.37 -4.16
C LEU A 402 -0.89 -19.98 -2.81
N ASP A 403 -1.21 -20.97 -2.00
CA ASP A 403 -1.53 -20.73 -0.60
C ASP A 403 -0.26 -20.39 0.22
N GLU A 404 -0.43 -20.04 1.51
CA GLU A 404 0.68 -19.60 2.36
C GLU A 404 1.80 -20.65 2.50
N GLU A 405 1.45 -21.93 2.66
CA GLU A 405 2.43 -23.02 2.80
C GLU A 405 3.12 -23.32 1.47
N GLU A 406 2.40 -23.29 0.36
CA GLU A 406 2.97 -23.40 -0.99
C GLU A 406 3.89 -22.21 -1.32
N GLN A 407 3.57 -20.98 -0.87
CA GLN A 407 4.45 -19.82 -1.02
C GLN A 407 5.76 -19.98 -0.24
N LYS A 408 5.71 -20.53 0.97
CA LYS A 408 6.91 -20.88 1.74
C LYS A 408 7.75 -21.94 0.99
N ALA A 409 7.12 -22.94 0.40
CA ALA A 409 7.81 -23.94 -0.41
C ALA A 409 8.44 -23.34 -1.68
N ALA A 410 7.74 -22.43 -2.35
CA ALA A 410 8.27 -21.68 -3.50
C ALA A 410 9.50 -20.85 -3.11
N ALA A 411 9.48 -20.17 -1.95
CA ALA A 411 10.64 -19.43 -1.46
C ALA A 411 11.87 -20.34 -1.24
N VAL A 412 11.67 -21.55 -0.72
CA VAL A 412 12.75 -22.56 -0.60
C VAL A 412 13.30 -22.95 -1.97
N LEU A 413 12.44 -23.12 -2.99
CA LEU A 413 12.87 -23.43 -4.36
C LEU A 413 13.68 -22.28 -4.98
N ALA A 414 13.21 -21.04 -4.84
CA ALA A 414 13.96 -19.87 -5.33
C ALA A 414 15.36 -19.79 -4.70
N ASN A 415 15.47 -20.04 -3.40
CA ASN A 415 16.76 -20.11 -2.71
C ASN A 415 17.65 -21.24 -3.26
N ARG A 416 17.10 -22.43 -3.53
CA ARG A 416 17.85 -23.57 -4.14
C ARG A 416 18.38 -23.24 -5.54
N TRP A 417 17.69 -22.36 -6.27
CA TRP A 417 18.11 -21.90 -7.61
C TRP A 417 19.03 -20.69 -7.55
N ASN A 418 19.47 -20.26 -6.36
CA ASN A 418 20.23 -19.02 -6.13
C ASN A 418 19.49 -17.76 -6.60
N TRP A 419 18.17 -17.81 -6.60
CA TRP A 419 17.33 -16.66 -6.97
C TRP A 419 16.89 -15.88 -5.73
N HIS A 420 17.87 -15.28 -5.03
CA HIS A 420 17.65 -14.65 -3.71
C HIS A 420 16.82 -13.38 -3.72
N SER A 421 16.47 -12.84 -4.87
CA SER A 421 15.61 -11.66 -4.98
C SER A 421 14.10 -12.01 -5.02
N ARG A 422 13.77 -13.27 -4.67
CA ARG A 422 12.40 -13.80 -4.68
C ARG A 422 12.06 -14.56 -3.39
#